data_19cf4bd9998cca5efbe0b62bd524778e
#
_entry.id   19cf4bd9998cca5efbe0b62bd524778e
#
_cell.length_a   1.000
_cell.length_b   1.000
_cell.length_c   1.000
_cell.angle_alpha   90.00
_cell.angle_beta   90.00
_cell.angle_gamma   90.00
#
_symmetry.space_group_name_H-M   'P 1'
#
loop_
_entity.id
_entity.type
_entity.pdbx_description
1 polymer ?
#
loop_
_entity_poly.entity_id
_entity_poly.type
_entity_poly.pdbx_seq_one_letter_code
_entity_poly.pdbx_strand_id
1 'polypeptide(L)'
;FVNSTSILEKTKANFANKYSSKYLFKENINIDSKNIEINIINNLFESKNECINIYFTTIQALFSLFKNERENSLSFEDLKDEKLVFLADEAHHLNSDTKSKNENELKEGWEAIIKRAYESNNENLLFEFSATIPQEFNVLEKYQDKIIYEYTLREFCKEGYSKRIFLVKYDNDSLEHRFLGAVLCSLYRELLAQKYNIVLKPVVLLKSESIKESMQNQEKFIDFIDNLESLHIEDFYKNINKESDLLNKSLEFFKKEYQNTYAKTIVNFLKNNFKTLYMLNTNDDKELEKNQILLNSLEEKDNQIRVIFCVDKLNEGWDVLNLFDIVRLGNKKASKTITTKEAQLIGRGARYYSFKSDLFDFDDEFRFKRKYDSDLENELNALEKLTYHTRNDVEFIKQLNESMNKEGLLFEEEKTRIDLIVNEKIKEIIKNNKIYYANNKRIKKRDLKNFYITRIEMEQKIKGLQIPYFSNSIKESEEKFEEIKEEYDLQKPSALNHIDNIYFLKAMNILG
;
A
#
# COMPACT_ATOMS: atom_id res chain seq x y z
N PHE A 1 -7.86 -12.53 -18.00
CA PHE A 1 -8.21 -11.32 -18.74
C PHE A 1 -8.19 -10.09 -17.84
N VAL A 2 -8.00 -8.92 -18.44
CA VAL A 2 -7.84 -7.64 -17.75
C VAL A 2 -8.62 -6.54 -18.46
N ASN A 3 -8.76 -5.38 -17.82
CA ASN A 3 -9.53 -4.26 -18.38
C ASN A 3 -8.73 -3.37 -19.38
N SER A 4 -7.40 -3.39 -19.36
CA SER A 4 -6.58 -2.53 -20.23
C SER A 4 -5.44 -3.27 -20.91
N THR A 5 -5.08 -2.83 -22.12
CA THR A 5 -3.94 -3.37 -22.89
C THR A 5 -2.61 -3.16 -22.18
N SER A 6 -2.43 -2.04 -21.48
CA SER A 6 -1.20 -1.74 -20.72
C SER A 6 -0.96 -2.75 -19.59
N ILE A 7 -2.03 -3.10 -18.85
CA ILE A 7 -1.96 -4.13 -17.80
C ILE A 7 -1.69 -5.50 -18.44
N LEU A 8 -2.34 -5.78 -19.57
CA LEU A 8 -2.19 -7.03 -20.30
C LEU A 8 -0.73 -7.28 -20.69
N GLU A 9 -0.10 -6.34 -21.36
CA GLU A 9 1.28 -6.46 -21.83
C GLU A 9 2.27 -6.59 -20.67
N LYS A 10 2.07 -5.83 -19.60
CA LYS A 10 2.88 -5.94 -18.39
C LYS A 10 2.75 -7.31 -17.72
N THR A 11 1.52 -7.80 -17.60
CA THR A 11 1.25 -9.12 -17.02
C THR A 11 1.85 -10.21 -17.89
N LYS A 12 1.61 -10.18 -19.21
CA LYS A 12 2.19 -11.14 -20.17
C LYS A 12 3.71 -11.15 -20.11
N ALA A 13 4.35 -9.99 -20.00
CA ALA A 13 5.80 -9.89 -19.87
C ALA A 13 6.32 -10.55 -18.59
N ASN A 14 5.61 -10.44 -17.46
CA ASN A 14 5.98 -11.10 -16.21
C ASN A 14 5.93 -12.63 -16.30
N PHE A 15 5.09 -13.17 -17.17
CA PHE A 15 4.98 -14.63 -17.41
C PHE A 15 5.93 -15.13 -18.50
N ALA A 16 6.25 -14.30 -19.49
CA ALA A 16 7.04 -14.69 -20.66
C ALA A 16 8.53 -14.38 -20.53
N ASN A 17 8.87 -13.26 -19.87
CA ASN A 17 10.25 -12.79 -19.80
C ASN A 17 10.99 -13.34 -18.58
N LYS A 18 11.85 -14.31 -18.80
CA LYS A 18 12.70 -14.95 -17.76
C LYS A 18 13.64 -14.00 -17.03
N TYR A 19 13.95 -12.86 -17.63
CA TYR A 19 14.82 -11.84 -17.05
C TYR A 19 14.05 -10.78 -16.25
N SER A 20 12.72 -10.82 -16.25
CA SER A 20 11.91 -9.94 -15.43
C SER A 20 12.13 -10.24 -13.95
N SER A 21 12.31 -9.22 -13.13
CA SER A 21 12.39 -9.35 -11.67
C SER A 21 11.09 -9.92 -11.05
N LYS A 22 9.99 -9.86 -11.80
CA LYS A 22 8.67 -10.38 -11.43
C LYS A 22 8.33 -11.72 -12.10
N TYR A 23 9.29 -12.35 -12.79
CA TYR A 23 9.08 -13.66 -13.39
C TYR A 23 8.92 -14.74 -12.31
N LEU A 24 7.76 -15.37 -12.27
CA LEU A 24 7.37 -16.29 -11.20
C LEU A 24 7.43 -17.76 -11.62
N PHE A 25 7.52 -18.06 -12.91
CA PHE A 25 7.39 -19.41 -13.41
C PHE A 25 8.74 -20.02 -13.82
N LYS A 26 8.84 -21.32 -13.56
CA LYS A 26 9.74 -22.18 -14.32
C LYS A 26 9.00 -22.62 -15.59
N GLU A 27 9.73 -22.90 -16.67
CA GLU A 27 9.15 -23.37 -17.94
C GLU A 27 8.33 -24.65 -17.76
N ASN A 28 8.70 -25.44 -16.77
CA ASN A 28 8.05 -26.68 -16.40
C ASN A 28 7.72 -26.69 -14.92
N ILE A 29 6.52 -27.13 -14.60
CA ILE A 29 6.06 -27.34 -13.23
C ILE A 29 5.95 -28.84 -13.00
N ASN A 30 6.47 -29.28 -11.86
CA ASN A 30 6.32 -30.69 -11.46
C ASN A 30 5.12 -30.82 -10.52
N ILE A 31 4.06 -31.47 -11.00
CA ILE A 31 2.84 -31.76 -10.23
C ILE A 31 2.64 -33.26 -10.19
N ASP A 32 2.56 -33.85 -9.02
CA ASP A 32 2.39 -35.31 -8.82
C ASP A 32 3.36 -36.15 -9.62
N SER A 33 4.64 -35.73 -9.65
CA SER A 33 5.72 -36.41 -10.41
C SER A 33 5.58 -36.30 -11.92
N LYS A 34 4.64 -35.56 -12.45
CA LYS A 34 4.51 -35.23 -13.87
C LYS A 34 5.11 -33.86 -14.14
N ASN A 35 5.95 -33.79 -15.16
CA ASN A 35 6.50 -32.53 -15.63
C ASN A 35 5.53 -31.92 -16.64
N ILE A 36 4.95 -30.79 -16.29
CA ILE A 36 3.94 -30.08 -17.10
C ILE A 36 4.57 -28.82 -17.67
N GLU A 37 4.54 -28.72 -19.00
CA GLU A 37 5.02 -27.54 -19.73
C GLU A 37 4.00 -26.39 -19.61
N ILE A 38 4.49 -25.15 -19.45
CA ILE A 38 3.68 -23.94 -19.55
C ILE A 38 3.86 -23.35 -20.94
N ASN A 39 2.76 -23.24 -21.67
CA ASN A 39 2.71 -22.73 -23.02
C ASN A 39 1.92 -21.41 -23.06
N ILE A 40 2.55 -20.31 -23.47
CA ILE A 40 1.89 -19.01 -23.67
C ILE A 40 1.43 -18.94 -25.12
N ILE A 41 0.10 -18.87 -25.30
CA ILE A 41 -0.54 -18.88 -26.62
C ILE A 41 -1.08 -17.48 -26.97
N ASN A 42 -1.14 -17.18 -28.27
CA ASN A 42 -1.71 -15.93 -28.77
C ASN A 42 -3.17 -16.06 -29.21
N ASN A 43 -3.62 -17.29 -29.43
CA ASN A 43 -5.03 -17.62 -29.67
C ASN A 43 -5.31 -19.02 -29.13
N LEU A 44 -6.59 -19.32 -28.88
CA LEU A 44 -7.02 -20.59 -28.27
C LEU A 44 -6.77 -21.84 -29.16
N PHE A 45 -6.63 -21.64 -30.49
CA PHE A 45 -6.34 -22.74 -31.43
C PHE A 45 -4.88 -23.22 -31.37
N GLU A 46 -4.00 -22.47 -30.69
CA GLU A 46 -2.61 -22.86 -30.47
C GLU A 46 -2.42 -23.76 -29.23
N SER A 47 -3.52 -24.14 -28.55
CA SER A 47 -3.48 -24.99 -27.37
C SER A 47 -2.85 -26.34 -27.67
N LYS A 48 -1.99 -26.82 -26.77
CA LYS A 48 -1.36 -28.14 -26.82
C LYS A 48 -1.93 -29.02 -25.72
N ASN A 49 -2.11 -30.28 -26.04
CA ASN A 49 -2.49 -31.28 -25.05
C ASN A 49 -1.36 -31.52 -24.02
N GLU A 50 -1.74 -31.89 -22.82
CA GLU A 50 -0.82 -32.20 -21.70
C GLU A 50 0.07 -31.03 -21.23
N CYS A 51 -0.30 -29.81 -21.62
CA CYS A 51 0.36 -28.57 -21.22
C CYS A 51 -0.62 -27.65 -20.48
N ILE A 52 -0.10 -26.73 -19.67
CA ILE A 52 -0.87 -25.58 -19.20
C ILE A 52 -0.77 -24.48 -20.25
N ASN A 53 -1.84 -24.26 -20.99
CA ASN A 53 -1.90 -23.19 -21.98
C ASN A 53 -2.41 -21.91 -21.33
N ILE A 54 -1.68 -20.80 -21.47
CA ILE A 54 -2.06 -19.50 -20.90
C ILE A 54 -2.36 -18.53 -22.04
N TYR A 55 -3.59 -18.05 -22.09
CA TYR A 55 -4.05 -17.04 -23.04
C TYR A 55 -4.29 -15.70 -22.35
N PHE A 56 -3.59 -14.67 -22.78
CA PHE A 56 -3.75 -13.31 -22.26
C PHE A 56 -4.64 -12.49 -23.17
N THR A 57 -5.68 -11.88 -22.62
CA THR A 57 -6.63 -11.07 -23.40
C THR A 57 -7.20 -9.93 -22.57
N THR A 58 -7.76 -8.93 -23.24
CA THR A 58 -8.62 -7.93 -22.58
C THR A 58 -10.07 -8.39 -22.63
N ILE A 59 -10.89 -7.86 -21.72
CA ILE A 59 -12.32 -8.17 -21.70
C ILE A 59 -13.00 -7.75 -23.01
N GLN A 60 -12.58 -6.62 -23.61
CA GLN A 60 -13.09 -6.12 -24.88
C GLN A 60 -12.73 -7.06 -26.05
N ALA A 61 -11.50 -7.56 -26.05
CA ALA A 61 -11.06 -8.51 -27.08
C ALA A 61 -11.79 -9.85 -26.93
N LEU A 62 -11.96 -10.33 -25.70
CA LEU A 62 -12.72 -11.55 -25.40
C LEU A 62 -14.20 -11.41 -25.83
N PHE A 63 -14.83 -10.28 -25.53
CA PHE A 63 -16.18 -9.97 -25.99
C PHE A 63 -16.28 -9.97 -27.52
N SER A 64 -15.33 -9.33 -28.21
CA SER A 64 -15.32 -9.26 -29.66
C SER A 64 -15.10 -10.62 -30.32
N LEU A 65 -14.33 -11.50 -29.66
CA LEU A 65 -14.08 -12.87 -30.12
C LEU A 65 -15.37 -13.69 -30.21
N PHE A 66 -16.25 -13.55 -29.22
CA PHE A 66 -17.51 -14.32 -29.16
C PHE A 66 -18.71 -13.61 -29.83
N LYS A 67 -18.68 -12.29 -29.99
CA LYS A 67 -19.78 -11.54 -30.59
C LYS A 67 -19.80 -11.59 -32.11
N ASN A 68 -18.63 -11.65 -32.74
CA ASN A 68 -18.49 -11.62 -34.18
C ASN A 68 -18.34 -13.04 -34.71
N GLU A 69 -19.42 -13.67 -35.12
CA GLU A 69 -19.43 -14.93 -35.87
C GLU A 69 -18.80 -14.69 -37.26
N ARG A 70 -17.47 -14.81 -37.34
CA ARG A 70 -16.73 -14.83 -38.60
C ARG A 70 -16.35 -16.26 -38.93
N GLU A 71 -16.16 -16.58 -40.21
CA GLU A 71 -15.51 -17.83 -40.60
C GLU A 71 -14.20 -18.00 -39.82
N ASN A 72 -14.02 -19.11 -39.12
CA ASN A 72 -12.94 -19.40 -38.17
C ASN A 72 -12.96 -18.59 -36.84
N SER A 73 -14.11 -18.06 -36.39
CA SER A 73 -14.23 -17.54 -35.04
C SER A 73 -14.53 -18.65 -34.05
N LEU A 74 -14.05 -18.48 -32.83
CA LEU A 74 -14.34 -19.39 -31.73
C LEU A 74 -15.81 -19.28 -31.34
N SER A 75 -16.51 -20.40 -31.27
CA SER A 75 -17.89 -20.50 -30.79
C SER A 75 -17.94 -21.00 -29.35
N PHE A 76 -19.06 -20.80 -28.66
CA PHE A 76 -19.24 -21.40 -27.34
C PHE A 76 -19.32 -22.93 -27.38
N GLU A 77 -19.67 -23.50 -28.53
CA GLU A 77 -19.68 -24.94 -28.73
C GLU A 77 -18.27 -25.52 -28.70
N ASP A 78 -17.27 -24.80 -29.22
CA ASP A 78 -15.87 -25.21 -29.22
C ASP A 78 -15.28 -25.26 -27.79
N LEU A 79 -15.90 -24.56 -26.85
CA LEU A 79 -15.48 -24.52 -25.44
C LEU A 79 -16.07 -25.67 -24.60
N LYS A 80 -17.02 -26.42 -25.11
CA LYS A 80 -17.72 -27.46 -24.32
C LYS A 80 -16.79 -28.61 -23.88
N ASP A 81 -15.85 -28.94 -24.73
CA ASP A 81 -14.92 -30.06 -24.50
C ASP A 81 -13.63 -29.57 -23.80
N GLU A 82 -13.47 -28.27 -23.59
CA GLU A 82 -12.29 -27.68 -22.97
C GLU A 82 -12.53 -27.39 -21.48
N LYS A 83 -11.52 -27.61 -20.66
CA LYS A 83 -11.50 -27.23 -19.24
C LYS A 83 -10.76 -25.92 -19.07
N LEU A 84 -11.51 -24.87 -18.82
CA LEU A 84 -11.00 -23.50 -18.75
C LEU A 84 -10.92 -23.00 -17.32
N VAL A 85 -9.83 -22.31 -17.00
CA VAL A 85 -9.71 -21.54 -15.78
C VAL A 85 -9.66 -20.06 -16.17
N PHE A 86 -10.70 -19.34 -15.84
CA PHE A 86 -10.79 -17.90 -16.07
C PHE A 86 -10.18 -17.16 -14.89
N LEU A 87 -9.17 -16.34 -15.15
CA LEU A 87 -8.56 -15.45 -14.19
C LEU A 87 -8.89 -14.01 -14.59
N ALA A 88 -9.76 -13.35 -13.82
CA ALA A 88 -10.17 -11.97 -14.04
C ALA A 88 -9.42 -11.06 -13.06
N ASP A 89 -8.55 -10.19 -13.57
CA ASP A 89 -7.91 -9.17 -12.77
C ASP A 89 -8.70 -7.84 -12.88
N GLU A 90 -8.71 -7.06 -11.80
CA GLU A 90 -9.54 -5.86 -11.64
C GLU A 90 -11.03 -6.14 -11.90
N ALA A 91 -11.53 -7.24 -11.37
CA ALA A 91 -12.88 -7.76 -11.64
C ALA A 91 -14.03 -6.80 -11.26
N HIS A 92 -13.77 -5.79 -10.42
CA HIS A 92 -14.74 -4.74 -10.11
C HIS A 92 -15.19 -3.95 -11.35
N HIS A 93 -14.39 -3.94 -12.43
CA HIS A 93 -14.78 -3.35 -13.70
C HIS A 93 -15.85 -4.18 -14.45
N LEU A 94 -16.07 -5.42 -14.05
CA LEU A 94 -17.14 -6.27 -14.63
C LEU A 94 -18.52 -5.92 -14.11
N ASN A 95 -18.63 -5.28 -12.95
CA ASN A 95 -19.91 -4.96 -12.33
C ASN A 95 -20.58 -3.76 -13.03
N SER A 96 -21.80 -3.98 -13.53
CA SER A 96 -22.54 -3.02 -14.35
C SER A 96 -23.11 -1.82 -13.59
N ASP A 97 -23.29 -1.94 -12.27
CA ASP A 97 -24.09 -0.98 -11.48
C ASP A 97 -23.41 0.35 -11.16
N THR A 98 -22.17 0.57 -11.61
CA THR A 98 -21.38 1.72 -11.17
C THR A 98 -21.24 2.87 -12.20
N LYS A 99 -21.84 2.81 -13.41
CA LYS A 99 -21.58 3.80 -14.48
C LYS A 99 -22.82 4.22 -15.31
N SER A 100 -22.60 5.16 -16.24
CA SER A 100 -23.64 5.73 -17.11
C SER A 100 -24.41 4.69 -17.94
N LYS A 101 -25.65 5.00 -18.37
CA LYS A 101 -26.52 4.08 -19.11
C LYS A 101 -25.86 3.41 -20.32
N ASN A 102 -25.05 4.14 -21.10
CA ASN A 102 -24.41 3.59 -22.30
C ASN A 102 -23.25 2.62 -21.98
N GLU A 103 -22.57 2.82 -20.84
CA GLU A 103 -21.53 1.92 -20.38
C GLU A 103 -22.10 0.67 -19.69
N ASN A 104 -23.29 0.78 -19.10
CA ASN A 104 -23.96 -0.34 -18.45
C ASN A 104 -24.40 -1.41 -19.49
N GLU A 105 -24.98 -1.00 -20.63
CA GLU A 105 -25.36 -1.93 -21.70
C GLU A 105 -24.17 -2.73 -22.26
N LEU A 106 -23.01 -2.08 -22.40
CA LEU A 106 -21.78 -2.76 -22.84
C LEU A 106 -21.26 -3.73 -21.79
N LYS A 107 -21.32 -3.36 -20.53
CA LYS A 107 -20.84 -4.20 -19.41
C LYS A 107 -21.75 -5.39 -19.14
N GLU A 108 -23.05 -5.21 -19.19
CA GLU A 108 -24.00 -6.33 -19.15
C GLU A 108 -23.70 -7.34 -20.25
N GLY A 109 -23.34 -6.85 -21.46
CA GLY A 109 -22.91 -7.72 -22.55
C GLY A 109 -21.61 -8.46 -22.23
N TRP A 110 -20.63 -7.84 -21.59
CA TRP A 110 -19.36 -8.48 -21.21
C TRP A 110 -19.56 -9.53 -20.13
N GLU A 111 -20.30 -9.20 -19.07
CA GLU A 111 -20.62 -10.12 -17.99
C GLU A 111 -21.37 -11.35 -18.49
N ALA A 112 -22.37 -11.14 -19.35
CA ALA A 112 -23.15 -12.23 -19.95
C ALA A 112 -22.31 -13.18 -20.81
N ILE A 113 -21.37 -12.65 -21.58
CA ILE A 113 -20.45 -13.46 -22.41
C ILE A 113 -19.50 -14.28 -21.57
N ILE A 114 -18.88 -13.67 -20.54
CA ILE A 114 -17.98 -14.39 -19.63
C ILE A 114 -18.75 -15.48 -18.89
N LYS A 115 -19.95 -15.16 -18.41
CA LYS A 115 -20.82 -16.13 -17.75
C LYS A 115 -21.15 -17.32 -18.69
N ARG A 116 -21.51 -17.04 -19.93
CA ARG A 116 -21.82 -18.06 -20.93
C ARG A 116 -20.60 -18.91 -21.27
N ALA A 117 -19.41 -18.32 -21.39
CA ALA A 117 -18.17 -19.04 -21.60
C ALA A 117 -17.81 -19.91 -20.38
N TYR A 118 -18.01 -19.41 -19.18
CA TYR A 118 -17.81 -20.17 -17.94
C TYR A 118 -18.78 -21.35 -17.82
N GLU A 119 -20.06 -21.13 -18.15
CA GLU A 119 -21.12 -22.15 -18.09
C GLU A 119 -21.07 -23.17 -19.24
N SER A 120 -20.17 -23.01 -20.23
CA SER A 120 -20.04 -23.95 -21.37
C SER A 120 -19.61 -25.35 -20.94
N ASN A 121 -18.85 -25.47 -19.84
CA ASN A 121 -18.42 -26.74 -19.28
C ASN A 121 -18.49 -26.70 -17.74
N ASN A 122 -19.01 -27.76 -17.13
CA ASN A 122 -19.22 -27.83 -15.66
C ASN A 122 -17.89 -27.91 -14.86
N GLU A 123 -16.78 -28.23 -15.51
CA GLU A 123 -15.46 -28.29 -14.88
C GLU A 123 -14.69 -26.95 -14.99
N ASN A 124 -15.26 -25.94 -15.63
CA ASN A 124 -14.66 -24.62 -15.72
C ASN A 124 -14.61 -23.94 -14.34
N LEU A 125 -13.55 -23.18 -14.12
CA LEU A 125 -13.37 -22.37 -12.91
C LEU A 125 -13.25 -20.89 -13.28
N LEU A 126 -13.82 -20.02 -12.44
CA LEU A 126 -13.70 -18.57 -12.58
C LEU A 126 -13.19 -17.98 -11.25
N PHE A 127 -12.02 -17.37 -11.31
CA PHE A 127 -11.42 -16.62 -10.21
C PHE A 127 -11.41 -15.13 -10.55
N GLU A 128 -12.03 -14.35 -9.70
CA GLU A 128 -12.10 -12.90 -9.81
C GLU A 128 -11.21 -12.26 -8.73
N PHE A 129 -10.25 -11.43 -9.17
CA PHE A 129 -9.36 -10.69 -8.31
C PHE A 129 -9.70 -9.20 -8.37
N SER A 130 -9.78 -8.55 -7.23
CA SER A 130 -10.02 -7.11 -7.15
C SER A 130 -9.41 -6.55 -5.88
N ALA A 131 -8.81 -5.37 -5.99
CA ALA A 131 -8.31 -4.65 -4.82
C ALA A 131 -9.44 -4.12 -3.93
N THR A 132 -10.61 -3.87 -4.51
CA THR A 132 -11.79 -3.34 -3.82
C THR A 132 -13.06 -3.99 -4.34
N ILE A 133 -13.97 -4.32 -3.43
CA ILE A 133 -15.33 -4.73 -3.78
C ILE A 133 -16.22 -3.49 -3.64
N PRO A 134 -16.93 -3.07 -4.70
CA PRO A 134 -17.89 -1.98 -4.60
C PRO A 134 -18.92 -2.27 -3.51
N GLN A 135 -19.25 -1.26 -2.70
CA GLN A 135 -20.13 -1.40 -1.52
C GLN A 135 -21.62 -1.28 -1.85
N GLU A 136 -21.98 -1.33 -3.13
CA GLU A 136 -23.36 -1.37 -3.59
C GLU A 136 -23.99 -2.72 -3.22
N PHE A 137 -25.24 -2.66 -2.73
CA PHE A 137 -25.95 -3.83 -2.21
C PHE A 137 -25.98 -5.01 -3.22
N ASN A 138 -26.27 -4.72 -4.47
CA ASN A 138 -26.36 -5.75 -5.53
C ASN A 138 -25.01 -6.45 -5.77
N VAL A 139 -23.90 -5.71 -5.66
CA VAL A 139 -22.55 -6.27 -5.82
C VAL A 139 -22.18 -7.13 -4.62
N LEU A 140 -22.49 -6.66 -3.41
CA LEU A 140 -22.22 -7.42 -2.19
C LEU A 140 -23.03 -8.72 -2.15
N GLU A 141 -24.32 -8.69 -2.55
CA GLU A 141 -25.17 -9.87 -2.65
C GLU A 141 -24.62 -10.89 -3.66
N LYS A 142 -24.10 -10.42 -4.82
CA LYS A 142 -23.46 -11.28 -5.84
C LYS A 142 -22.27 -12.07 -5.30
N TYR A 143 -21.49 -11.46 -4.40
CA TYR A 143 -20.22 -12.02 -3.91
C TYR A 143 -20.30 -12.63 -2.51
N GLN A 144 -21.41 -12.47 -1.79
CA GLN A 144 -21.54 -12.82 -0.37
C GLN A 144 -21.01 -14.22 -0.02
N ASP A 145 -21.31 -15.24 -0.84
CA ASP A 145 -20.92 -16.63 -0.62
C ASP A 145 -19.74 -17.08 -1.51
N LYS A 146 -19.09 -16.14 -2.21
CA LYS A 146 -18.04 -16.44 -3.20
C LYS A 146 -16.66 -15.91 -2.83
N ILE A 147 -16.57 -15.12 -1.77
CA ILE A 147 -15.28 -14.57 -1.31
C ILE A 147 -14.51 -15.70 -0.62
N ILE A 148 -13.45 -16.18 -1.28
CA ILE A 148 -12.58 -17.24 -0.76
C ILE A 148 -11.48 -16.64 0.14
N TYR A 149 -11.03 -15.44 -0.17
CA TYR A 149 -9.96 -14.79 0.56
C TYR A 149 -10.11 -13.27 0.50
N GLU A 150 -9.99 -12.62 1.65
CA GLU A 150 -9.97 -11.17 1.78
C GLU A 150 -8.69 -10.75 2.49
N TYR A 151 -7.94 -9.85 1.86
CA TYR A 151 -6.76 -9.22 2.43
C TYR A 151 -6.79 -7.74 2.12
N THR A 152 -7.25 -6.97 3.09
CA THR A 152 -7.51 -5.55 2.89
C THR A 152 -6.23 -4.73 2.82
N LEU A 153 -6.30 -3.57 2.17
CA LEU A 153 -5.19 -2.61 2.17
C LEU A 153 -4.80 -2.19 3.59
N ARG A 154 -5.76 -2.16 4.52
CA ARG A 154 -5.52 -1.89 5.94
C ARG A 154 -4.61 -2.95 6.58
N GLU A 155 -4.88 -4.22 6.33
CA GLU A 155 -4.05 -5.33 6.82
C GLU A 155 -2.66 -5.28 6.21
N PHE A 156 -2.58 -5.06 4.91
CA PHE A 156 -1.33 -4.87 4.19
C PHE A 156 -0.46 -3.75 4.78
N CYS A 157 -1.07 -2.59 5.06
CA CYS A 157 -0.39 -1.46 5.67
C CYS A 157 0.00 -1.74 7.14
N LYS A 158 -0.89 -2.39 7.91
CA LYS A 158 -0.66 -2.75 9.32
C LYS A 158 0.47 -3.76 9.47
N GLU A 159 0.56 -4.73 8.56
CA GLU A 159 1.61 -5.73 8.56
C GLU A 159 2.98 -5.22 8.07
N GLY A 160 3.04 -3.98 7.60
CA GLY A 160 4.30 -3.32 7.25
C GLY A 160 4.71 -3.43 5.79
N TYR A 161 3.87 -3.92 4.89
CA TYR A 161 4.18 -4.02 3.45
C TYR A 161 4.08 -2.70 2.69
N SER A 162 3.71 -1.61 3.36
CA SER A 162 3.66 -0.27 2.79
C SER A 162 4.61 0.68 3.50
N LYS A 163 5.01 1.77 2.83
CA LYS A 163 5.64 2.91 3.49
C LYS A 163 4.63 3.59 4.44
N ARG A 164 5.10 4.19 5.52
CA ARG A 164 4.28 5.07 6.35
C ARG A 164 4.04 6.38 5.61
N ILE A 165 2.81 6.86 5.62
CA ILE A 165 2.39 8.09 4.94
C ILE A 165 2.53 9.27 5.88
N PHE A 166 3.23 10.32 5.45
CA PHE A 166 3.41 11.56 6.17
C PHE A 166 2.96 12.74 5.33
N LEU A 167 2.21 13.66 5.95
CA LEU A 167 1.79 14.91 5.31
C LEU A 167 2.72 16.04 5.75
N VAL A 168 3.34 16.70 4.79
CA VAL A 168 4.06 17.96 5.00
C VAL A 168 3.17 19.11 4.53
N LYS A 169 2.84 19.99 5.46
CA LYS A 169 1.93 21.11 5.26
C LYS A 169 2.73 22.40 5.20
N TYR A 170 2.48 23.19 4.17
CA TYR A 170 3.15 24.47 3.98
C TYR A 170 2.18 25.62 4.23
N ASP A 171 2.48 26.46 5.21
CA ASP A 171 1.69 27.67 5.54
C ASP A 171 1.90 28.76 4.50
N ASN A 172 3.11 28.84 3.94
CA ASN A 172 3.40 29.69 2.81
C ASN A 172 2.94 29.01 1.52
N ASP A 173 2.03 29.64 0.78
CA ASP A 173 1.42 29.09 -0.44
C ASP A 173 2.34 29.10 -1.69
N SER A 174 3.65 29.29 -1.50
CA SER A 174 4.61 29.24 -2.58
C SER A 174 4.78 27.83 -3.16
N LEU A 175 4.64 27.69 -4.46
CA LEU A 175 4.98 26.44 -5.18
C LEU A 175 6.44 26.05 -4.94
N GLU A 176 7.33 27.05 -4.88
CA GLU A 176 8.77 26.87 -4.70
C GLU A 176 9.09 26.20 -3.36
N HIS A 177 8.36 26.55 -2.28
CA HIS A 177 8.52 25.87 -0.99
C HIS A 177 8.13 24.40 -1.06
N ARG A 178 7.07 24.07 -1.78
CA ARG A 178 6.66 22.66 -2.00
C ARG A 178 7.68 21.90 -2.86
N PHE A 179 8.19 22.53 -3.91
CA PHE A 179 9.27 21.99 -4.72
C PHE A 179 10.51 21.72 -3.87
N LEU A 180 10.95 22.73 -3.14
CA LEU A 180 12.17 22.65 -2.34
C LEU A 180 12.07 21.57 -1.27
N GLY A 181 10.95 21.51 -0.54
CA GLY A 181 10.75 20.50 0.49
C GLY A 181 10.80 19.08 -0.07
N ALA A 182 10.18 18.84 -1.23
CA ALA A 182 10.18 17.52 -1.85
C ALA A 182 11.58 17.10 -2.35
N VAL A 183 12.30 18.00 -3.03
CA VAL A 183 13.65 17.68 -3.52
C VAL A 183 14.67 17.54 -2.38
N LEU A 184 14.50 18.26 -1.27
CA LEU A 184 15.32 18.09 -0.05
C LEU A 184 15.06 16.74 0.61
N CYS A 185 13.79 16.32 0.75
CA CYS A 185 13.44 14.99 1.25
C CYS A 185 14.01 13.89 0.38
N SER A 186 13.88 14.04 -0.95
CA SER A 186 14.42 13.10 -1.93
C SER A 186 15.96 12.99 -1.83
N LEU A 187 16.66 14.14 -1.79
CA LEU A 187 18.13 14.19 -1.65
C LEU A 187 18.58 13.56 -0.33
N TYR A 188 17.90 13.88 0.77
CA TYR A 188 18.22 13.32 2.08
C TYR A 188 18.15 11.80 2.06
N ARG A 189 17.08 11.22 1.52
CA ARG A 189 16.92 9.76 1.40
C ARG A 189 17.99 9.14 0.54
N GLU A 190 18.34 9.77 -0.57
CA GLU A 190 19.40 9.28 -1.46
C GLU A 190 20.76 9.23 -0.75
N LEU A 191 21.17 10.35 -0.12
CA LEU A 191 22.45 10.44 0.57
C LEU A 191 22.49 9.53 1.82
N LEU A 192 21.38 9.41 2.52
CA LEU A 192 21.26 8.48 3.62
C LEU A 192 21.39 7.03 3.14
N ALA A 193 20.73 6.65 2.05
CA ALA A 193 20.84 5.33 1.46
C ALA A 193 22.30 5.03 1.04
N GLN A 194 22.97 6.00 0.40
CA GLN A 194 24.38 5.88 0.02
C GLN A 194 25.30 5.66 1.23
N LYS A 195 25.07 6.37 2.34
CA LYS A 195 25.80 6.20 3.60
C LYS A 195 25.75 4.76 4.12
N TYR A 196 24.66 4.06 3.86
CA TYR A 196 24.43 2.67 4.29
C TYR A 196 24.56 1.64 3.15
N ASN A 197 25.22 1.98 2.04
CA ASN A 197 25.40 1.12 0.87
C ASN A 197 24.08 0.59 0.27
N ILE A 198 22.98 1.31 0.45
CA ILE A 198 21.67 0.99 -0.12
C ILE A 198 21.56 1.68 -1.48
N VAL A 199 21.26 0.90 -2.52
CA VAL A 199 20.99 1.45 -3.87
C VAL A 199 19.56 1.95 -3.89
N LEU A 200 19.40 3.27 -3.82
CA LEU A 200 18.10 3.93 -3.87
C LEU A 200 18.16 5.20 -4.71
N LYS A 201 17.25 5.31 -5.64
CA LYS A 201 16.99 6.51 -6.44
C LYS A 201 15.56 6.96 -6.15
N PRO A 202 15.33 7.85 -5.19
CA PRO A 202 14.01 8.34 -4.86
C PRO A 202 13.43 9.17 -6.02
N VAL A 203 12.16 8.95 -6.33
CA VAL A 203 11.41 9.69 -7.35
C VAL A 203 10.43 10.64 -6.68
N VAL A 204 10.30 11.83 -7.25
CA VAL A 204 9.34 12.88 -6.85
C VAL A 204 8.24 12.97 -7.89
N LEU A 205 7.00 12.94 -7.47
CA LEU A 205 5.82 13.13 -8.31
C LEU A 205 5.21 14.51 -8.08
N LEU A 206 5.08 15.29 -9.15
CA LEU A 206 4.50 16.63 -9.15
C LEU A 206 3.12 16.58 -9.81
N LYS A 207 2.05 16.64 -9.01
CA LYS A 207 0.67 16.49 -9.50
C LYS A 207 0.01 17.82 -9.75
N SER A 208 -0.37 18.07 -11.00
CA SER A 208 -1.12 19.23 -11.48
C SER A 208 -2.61 18.88 -11.70
N GLU A 209 -3.45 19.90 -11.89
CA GLU A 209 -4.90 19.73 -12.06
C GLU A 209 -5.33 19.70 -13.53
N SER A 210 -4.47 20.14 -14.43
CA SER A 210 -4.69 20.12 -15.88
C SER A 210 -3.37 19.92 -16.64
N ILE A 211 -3.46 19.46 -17.87
CA ILE A 211 -2.31 19.24 -18.77
C ILE A 211 -1.54 20.56 -18.98
N LYS A 212 -2.26 21.66 -19.22
CA LYS A 212 -1.65 22.98 -19.39
C LYS A 212 -0.86 23.41 -18.14
N GLU A 213 -1.43 23.24 -16.96
CA GLU A 213 -0.74 23.52 -15.70
C GLU A 213 0.45 22.61 -15.48
N SER A 214 0.36 21.34 -15.88
CA SER A 214 1.46 20.39 -15.77
C SER A 214 2.69 20.86 -16.57
N MET A 215 2.49 21.34 -17.80
CA MET A 215 3.56 21.90 -18.62
C MET A 215 4.15 23.18 -18.02
N GLN A 216 3.29 24.10 -17.58
CA GLN A 216 3.74 25.35 -16.92
C GLN A 216 4.48 25.09 -15.61
N ASN A 217 4.04 24.11 -14.82
CA ASN A 217 4.70 23.75 -13.59
C ASN A 217 6.04 23.06 -13.83
N GLN A 218 6.20 22.34 -14.93
CA GLN A 218 7.49 21.81 -15.35
C GLN A 218 8.48 22.93 -15.68
N GLU A 219 8.07 23.94 -16.46
CA GLU A 219 8.90 25.11 -16.76
C GLU A 219 9.30 25.86 -15.47
N LYS A 220 8.34 26.13 -14.59
CA LYS A 220 8.60 26.76 -13.28
C LYS A 220 9.57 25.96 -12.41
N PHE A 221 9.45 24.63 -12.43
CA PHE A 221 10.35 23.77 -11.67
C PHE A 221 11.78 23.80 -12.23
N ILE A 222 11.93 23.83 -13.55
CA ILE A 222 13.24 23.96 -14.22
C ILE A 222 13.87 25.30 -13.83
N ASP A 223 13.14 26.42 -14.02
CA ASP A 223 13.59 27.75 -13.66
C ASP A 223 13.96 27.85 -12.18
N PHE A 224 13.18 27.23 -11.29
CA PHE A 224 13.44 27.19 -9.88
C PHE A 224 14.76 26.46 -9.55
N ILE A 225 15.01 25.28 -10.12
CA ILE A 225 16.25 24.52 -9.89
C ILE A 225 17.46 25.27 -10.45
N ASP A 226 17.35 25.86 -11.64
CA ASP A 226 18.47 26.57 -12.29
C ASP A 226 18.87 27.83 -11.50
N ASN A 227 17.90 28.54 -10.91
CA ASN A 227 18.12 29.76 -10.13
C ASN A 227 18.29 29.50 -8.61
N LEU A 228 18.39 28.23 -8.19
CA LEU A 228 18.53 27.89 -6.78
C LEU A 228 19.87 28.36 -6.21
N GLU A 229 19.84 29.05 -5.09
CA GLU A 229 21.00 29.57 -4.35
C GLU A 229 21.03 29.09 -2.90
N SER A 230 22.19 29.21 -2.25
CA SER A 230 22.38 28.79 -0.84
C SER A 230 21.43 29.51 0.11
N LEU A 231 21.12 30.78 -0.15
CA LEU A 231 20.19 31.58 0.63
C LEU A 231 18.79 30.97 0.67
N HIS A 232 18.31 30.44 -0.47
CA HIS A 232 16.99 29.79 -0.54
C HIS A 232 16.92 28.57 0.39
N ILE A 233 18.01 27.79 0.49
CA ILE A 233 18.09 26.62 1.38
C ILE A 233 18.06 27.08 2.85
N GLU A 234 18.85 28.11 3.19
CA GLU A 234 18.90 28.63 4.56
C GLU A 234 17.57 29.23 5.00
N ASP A 235 16.93 30.02 4.14
CA ASP A 235 15.66 30.66 4.46
C ASP A 235 14.53 29.64 4.53
N PHE A 236 14.55 28.61 3.69
CA PHE A 236 13.61 27.51 3.78
C PHE A 236 13.64 26.86 5.15
N TYR A 237 14.82 26.47 5.63
CA TYR A 237 14.97 25.80 6.93
C TYR A 237 14.75 26.73 8.14
N LYS A 238 14.89 28.04 8.00
CA LYS A 238 14.51 28.99 9.06
C LYS A 238 12.98 29.10 9.23
N ASN A 239 12.25 28.94 8.11
CA ASN A 239 10.81 29.17 8.05
C ASN A 239 9.99 27.88 8.06
N ILE A 240 10.65 26.71 8.17
CA ILE A 240 9.94 25.44 8.17
C ILE A 240 9.18 25.23 9.47
N ASN A 241 8.01 24.65 9.38
CA ASN A 241 7.24 24.25 10.54
C ASN A 241 8.01 23.16 11.32
N LYS A 242 8.19 23.37 12.63
CA LYS A 242 8.89 22.44 13.53
C LYS A 242 8.24 21.05 13.60
N GLU A 243 6.99 20.92 13.19
CA GLU A 243 6.27 19.63 13.13
C GLU A 243 6.73 18.71 11.98
N SER A 244 7.53 19.22 11.03
CA SER A 244 8.03 18.41 9.92
C SER A 244 9.28 17.62 10.31
N ASP A 245 9.09 16.48 11.01
CA ASP A 245 10.16 15.61 11.51
C ASP A 245 11.20 15.25 10.42
N LEU A 246 10.75 14.83 9.24
CA LEU A 246 11.65 14.41 8.16
C LEU A 246 12.55 15.55 7.65
N LEU A 247 12.00 16.76 7.50
CA LEU A 247 12.77 17.92 7.04
C LEU A 247 13.75 18.41 8.13
N ASN A 248 13.37 18.34 9.40
CA ASN A 248 14.26 18.63 10.49
C ASN A 248 15.44 17.64 10.55
N LYS A 249 15.15 16.33 10.44
CA LYS A 249 16.18 15.28 10.36
C LYS A 249 17.09 15.47 9.13
N SER A 250 16.55 15.92 8.00
CA SER A 250 17.35 16.23 6.81
C SER A 250 18.34 17.38 7.07
N LEU A 251 17.89 18.46 7.74
CA LEU A 251 18.76 19.58 8.10
C LEU A 251 19.89 19.15 9.04
N GLU A 252 19.56 18.36 10.06
CA GLU A 252 20.57 17.82 11.01
C GLU A 252 21.60 16.97 10.27
N PHE A 253 21.15 16.08 9.39
CA PHE A 253 22.01 15.27 8.55
C PHE A 253 22.93 16.12 7.69
N PHE A 254 22.38 17.09 6.94
CA PHE A 254 23.20 17.93 6.06
C PHE A 254 24.20 18.78 6.82
N LYS A 255 23.84 19.33 7.98
CA LYS A 255 24.78 20.08 8.83
C LYS A 255 25.86 19.19 9.41
N LYS A 256 25.54 17.96 9.78
CA LYS A 256 26.49 16.99 10.30
C LYS A 256 27.52 16.57 9.25
N GLU A 257 27.05 16.27 8.03
CA GLU A 257 27.89 15.75 6.94
C GLU A 257 28.71 16.86 6.25
N TYR A 258 28.11 18.06 6.06
CA TYR A 258 28.70 19.13 5.24
C TYR A 258 29.05 20.40 6.03
N GLN A 259 28.76 20.44 7.31
CA GLN A 259 29.08 21.56 8.22
C GLN A 259 28.64 22.93 7.65
N ASN A 260 29.51 23.94 7.68
CA ASN A 260 29.20 25.30 7.22
C ASN A 260 28.96 25.41 5.70
N THR A 261 29.31 24.41 4.91
CA THR A 261 29.13 24.40 3.45
C THR A 261 27.85 23.70 3.01
N TYR A 262 27.01 23.23 3.96
CA TYR A 262 25.85 22.40 3.67
C TYR A 262 24.93 23.01 2.62
N ALA A 263 24.58 24.29 2.73
CA ALA A 263 23.66 24.92 1.80
C ALA A 263 24.19 24.97 0.35
N LYS A 264 25.47 25.33 0.18
CA LYS A 264 26.12 25.33 -1.13
C LYS A 264 26.24 23.92 -1.71
N THR A 265 26.57 22.95 -0.88
CA THR A 265 26.68 21.54 -1.27
C THR A 265 25.33 20.98 -1.72
N ILE A 266 24.25 21.27 -0.98
CA ILE A 266 22.90 20.89 -1.35
C ILE A 266 22.51 21.47 -2.70
N VAL A 267 22.73 22.78 -2.93
CA VAL A 267 22.45 23.42 -4.24
C VAL A 267 23.14 22.66 -5.37
N ASN A 268 24.40 22.32 -5.20
CA ASN A 268 25.16 21.59 -6.22
C ASN A 268 24.56 20.20 -6.48
N PHE A 269 24.17 19.46 -5.44
CA PHE A 269 23.50 18.18 -5.59
C PHE A 269 22.14 18.31 -6.30
N LEU A 270 21.32 19.28 -5.89
CA LEU A 270 20.00 19.48 -6.49
C LEU A 270 20.09 19.84 -7.97
N LYS A 271 20.98 20.77 -8.33
CA LYS A 271 21.20 21.11 -9.75
C LYS A 271 21.74 19.95 -10.58
N ASN A 272 22.51 19.04 -10.01
CA ASN A 272 23.00 17.85 -10.71
C ASN A 272 21.95 16.75 -10.82
N ASN A 273 21.16 16.51 -9.75
CA ASN A 273 20.21 15.42 -9.68
C ASN A 273 18.87 15.72 -10.36
N PHE A 274 18.52 17.00 -10.49
CA PHE A 274 17.22 17.45 -11.05
C PHE A 274 17.40 18.24 -12.35
N LYS A 275 18.25 17.74 -13.27
CA LYS A 275 18.39 18.28 -14.63
C LYS A 275 17.14 17.96 -15.46
N THR A 276 16.86 18.78 -16.46
CA THR A 276 15.73 18.57 -17.39
C THR A 276 15.73 17.17 -17.99
N LEU A 277 16.90 16.60 -18.26
CA LEU A 277 17.06 15.23 -18.77
C LEU A 277 16.47 14.15 -17.83
N TYR A 278 16.37 14.43 -16.54
CA TYR A 278 15.87 13.50 -15.52
C TYR A 278 14.40 13.76 -15.15
N MET A 279 13.71 14.54 -15.97
CA MET A 279 12.31 14.90 -15.79
C MET A 279 11.45 14.24 -16.88
N LEU A 280 10.27 13.80 -16.48
CA LEU A 280 9.30 13.18 -17.37
C LEU A 280 7.93 13.84 -17.17
N ASN A 281 7.30 14.29 -18.26
CA ASN A 281 5.91 14.73 -18.24
C ASN A 281 5.03 13.67 -18.89
N THR A 282 4.13 13.06 -18.10
CA THR A 282 3.26 11.98 -18.59
C THR A 282 2.20 12.43 -19.58
N ASN A 283 2.01 13.75 -19.71
CA ASN A 283 0.99 14.35 -20.57
C ASN A 283 1.55 14.82 -21.92
N ASP A 284 2.84 14.58 -22.18
CA ASP A 284 3.44 14.85 -23.48
C ASP A 284 3.09 13.72 -24.46
N ASP A 285 2.16 14.00 -25.36
CA ASP A 285 1.65 13.03 -26.34
C ASP A 285 2.65 12.73 -27.47
N LYS A 286 3.71 13.54 -27.63
CA LYS A 286 4.71 13.34 -28.69
C LYS A 286 5.61 12.13 -28.44
N GLU A 287 5.77 11.67 -27.19
CA GLU A 287 6.63 10.56 -26.79
C GLU A 287 5.89 9.53 -25.93
N LEU A 288 4.62 9.30 -26.21
CA LEU A 288 3.72 8.53 -25.33
C LEU A 288 4.23 7.12 -25.00
N GLU A 289 4.70 6.37 -26.01
CA GLU A 289 5.21 5.00 -25.82
C GLU A 289 6.53 5.00 -25.03
N LYS A 290 7.46 5.90 -25.38
CA LYS A 290 8.75 6.04 -24.70
C LYS A 290 8.54 6.45 -23.24
N ASN A 291 7.65 7.41 -22.99
CA ASN A 291 7.31 7.87 -21.65
C ASN A 291 6.71 6.75 -20.82
N GLN A 292 5.89 5.87 -21.40
CA GLN A 292 5.30 4.74 -20.73
C GLN A 292 6.33 3.66 -20.35
N ILE A 293 7.30 3.40 -21.22
CA ILE A 293 8.43 2.51 -20.93
C ILE A 293 9.26 3.08 -19.78
N LEU A 294 9.60 4.37 -19.82
CA LEU A 294 10.34 5.03 -18.74
C LEU A 294 9.59 5.02 -17.40
N LEU A 295 8.27 5.23 -17.41
CA LEU A 295 7.44 5.16 -16.22
C LEU A 295 7.39 3.76 -15.59
N ASN A 296 7.40 2.72 -16.41
CA ASN A 296 7.33 1.34 -15.95
C ASN A 296 8.69 0.79 -15.49
N SER A 297 9.78 1.43 -15.87
CA SER A 297 11.16 1.03 -15.57
C SER A 297 11.86 1.94 -14.55
N LEU A 298 11.12 2.74 -13.77
CA LEU A 298 11.70 3.71 -12.82
C LEU A 298 12.63 3.08 -11.77
N GLU A 299 12.44 1.81 -11.46
CA GLU A 299 13.27 1.06 -10.52
C GLU A 299 14.56 0.52 -11.15
N GLU A 300 14.63 0.47 -12.48
CA GLU A 300 15.80 -0.02 -13.19
C GLU A 300 17.00 0.93 -13.02
N LYS A 301 18.19 0.35 -12.96
CA LYS A 301 19.43 1.11 -12.76
C LYS A 301 19.72 2.09 -13.89
N ASP A 302 19.35 1.73 -15.10
CA ASP A 302 19.60 2.54 -16.31
C ASP A 302 18.60 3.68 -16.48
N ASN A 303 17.47 3.61 -15.78
CA ASN A 303 16.49 4.68 -15.79
C ASN A 303 16.95 5.85 -14.91
N GLN A 304 17.10 7.02 -15.50
CA GLN A 304 17.63 8.22 -14.82
C GLN A 304 16.54 9.18 -14.34
N ILE A 305 15.27 8.88 -14.55
CA ILE A 305 14.15 9.77 -14.18
C ILE A 305 14.09 9.95 -12.66
N ARG A 306 13.99 11.21 -12.24
CA ARG A 306 13.93 11.67 -10.83
C ARG A 306 12.63 12.41 -10.51
N VAL A 307 12.04 13.07 -11.51
CA VAL A 307 10.83 13.87 -11.35
C VAL A 307 9.81 13.50 -12.42
N ILE A 308 8.57 13.32 -11.99
CA ILE A 308 7.44 13.02 -12.85
C ILE A 308 6.39 14.12 -12.70
N PHE A 309 6.00 14.72 -13.81
CA PHE A 309 4.85 15.62 -13.88
C PHE A 309 3.63 14.87 -14.40
N CYS A 310 2.54 14.88 -13.65
CA CYS A 310 1.33 14.19 -14.04
C CYS A 310 0.04 14.98 -13.70
N VAL A 311 -1.05 14.55 -14.31
CA VAL A 311 -2.41 14.97 -13.94
C VAL A 311 -3.16 13.75 -13.38
N ASP A 312 -3.74 12.91 -14.22
CA ASP A 312 -4.54 11.74 -13.80
C ASP A 312 -4.02 10.40 -14.38
N LYS A 313 -3.01 10.41 -15.26
CA LYS A 313 -2.56 9.21 -16.02
C LYS A 313 -1.94 8.08 -15.18
N LEU A 314 -1.67 8.28 -13.89
CA LEU A 314 -0.99 7.30 -13.03
C LEU A 314 -1.97 6.53 -12.12
N ASN A 315 -3.26 6.56 -12.44
CA ASN A 315 -4.28 6.04 -11.52
C ASN A 315 -4.47 4.52 -11.62
N GLU A 316 -4.24 3.88 -12.78
CA GLU A 316 -4.45 2.43 -12.94
C GLU A 316 -3.21 1.74 -13.55
N GLY A 317 -2.87 0.57 -13.04
CA GLY A 317 -1.77 -0.26 -13.57
C GLY A 317 -0.34 0.23 -13.31
N TRP A 318 -0.16 1.42 -12.72
CA TRP A 318 1.16 1.93 -12.38
C TRP A 318 1.63 1.37 -11.03
N ASP A 319 2.80 0.75 -11.03
CA ASP A 319 3.36 0.04 -9.87
C ASP A 319 4.84 0.37 -9.75
N VAL A 320 5.16 1.30 -8.87
CA VAL A 320 6.51 1.80 -8.66
C VAL A 320 6.82 1.89 -7.17
N LEU A 321 7.91 1.28 -6.75
CA LEU A 321 8.30 1.19 -5.35
C LEU A 321 9.19 2.37 -4.91
N ASN A 322 9.93 2.99 -5.83
CA ASN A 322 10.85 4.08 -5.53
C ASN A 322 10.23 5.49 -5.57
N LEU A 323 8.89 5.60 -5.58
CA LEU A 323 8.19 6.86 -5.34
C LEU A 323 8.22 7.16 -3.83
N PHE A 324 8.77 8.32 -3.45
CA PHE A 324 8.91 8.72 -2.05
C PHE A 324 8.28 10.06 -1.71
N ASP A 325 8.09 10.92 -2.70
CA ASP A 325 7.52 12.24 -2.49
C ASP A 325 6.44 12.51 -3.54
N ILE A 326 5.26 12.90 -3.09
CA ILE A 326 4.14 13.34 -3.92
C ILE A 326 3.84 14.79 -3.57
N VAL A 327 3.84 15.67 -4.55
CA VAL A 327 3.57 17.10 -4.37
C VAL A 327 2.29 17.48 -5.06
N ARG A 328 1.32 17.94 -4.30
CA ARG A 328 0.12 18.56 -4.85
C ARG A 328 0.42 19.99 -5.26
N LEU A 329 0.30 20.29 -6.53
CA LEU A 329 0.55 21.62 -7.10
C LEU A 329 -0.74 22.45 -7.23
N GLY A 330 -1.87 21.78 -7.41
CA GLY A 330 -3.16 22.43 -7.62
C GLY A 330 -3.77 23.04 -6.36
N ASN A 331 -4.71 23.98 -6.60
CA ASN A 331 -5.40 24.74 -5.57
C ASN A 331 -6.93 24.52 -5.57
N LYS A 332 -7.45 23.53 -6.31
CA LYS A 332 -8.88 23.22 -6.31
C LYS A 332 -9.39 22.97 -4.92
N LYS A 333 -10.60 23.47 -4.66
CA LYS A 333 -11.30 23.19 -3.40
C LYS A 333 -11.47 21.70 -3.19
N ALA A 334 -11.45 21.31 -1.93
CA ALA A 334 -11.69 19.93 -1.53
C ALA A 334 -13.03 19.42 -2.09
N SER A 335 -13.01 18.22 -2.63
CA SER A 335 -14.21 17.45 -2.94
C SER A 335 -13.91 15.97 -2.74
N LYS A 336 -14.94 15.20 -2.40
CA LYS A 336 -14.80 13.76 -2.15
C LYS A 336 -14.15 13.02 -3.32
N THR A 337 -14.50 13.38 -4.56
CA THR A 337 -13.92 12.77 -5.76
C THR A 337 -12.42 13.06 -5.89
N ILE A 338 -12.00 14.31 -5.63
CA ILE A 338 -10.60 14.70 -5.70
C ILE A 338 -9.80 13.99 -4.60
N THR A 339 -10.27 14.02 -3.37
CA THR A 339 -9.55 13.42 -2.23
C THR A 339 -9.49 11.90 -2.30
N THR A 340 -10.50 11.23 -2.88
CA THR A 340 -10.44 9.79 -3.15
C THR A 340 -9.36 9.46 -4.18
N LYS A 341 -9.30 10.21 -5.30
CA LYS A 341 -8.23 10.02 -6.30
C LYS A 341 -6.83 10.26 -5.72
N GLU A 342 -6.70 11.28 -4.85
CA GLU A 342 -5.43 11.54 -4.15
C GLU A 342 -5.07 10.39 -3.19
N ALA A 343 -6.02 9.88 -2.42
CA ALA A 343 -5.80 8.74 -1.53
C ALA A 343 -5.35 7.50 -2.31
N GLN A 344 -5.97 7.20 -3.45
CA GLN A 344 -5.58 6.09 -4.32
C GLN A 344 -4.16 6.27 -4.88
N LEU A 345 -3.78 7.48 -5.31
CA LEU A 345 -2.43 7.78 -5.75
C LEU A 345 -1.40 7.62 -4.61
N ILE A 346 -1.72 8.13 -3.42
CA ILE A 346 -0.90 7.95 -2.22
C ILE A 346 -0.73 6.45 -1.89
N GLY A 347 -1.81 5.67 -1.98
CA GLY A 347 -1.77 4.22 -1.75
C GLY A 347 -0.82 3.49 -2.71
N ARG A 348 -0.81 3.86 -3.99
CA ARG A 348 0.14 3.32 -4.98
C ARG A 348 1.59 3.71 -4.65
N GLY A 349 1.82 4.98 -4.28
CA GLY A 349 3.14 5.46 -3.86
C GLY A 349 3.63 4.87 -2.54
N ALA A 350 2.69 4.46 -1.68
CA ALA A 350 3.01 3.88 -0.38
C ALA A 350 3.52 2.44 -0.44
N ARG A 351 3.58 1.77 -1.60
CA ARG A 351 4.17 0.44 -1.72
C ARG A 351 5.60 0.44 -1.22
N TYR A 352 5.93 -0.59 -0.43
CA TYR A 352 7.22 -0.64 0.25
C TYR A 352 8.37 -0.91 -0.72
N TYR A 353 9.41 -0.06 -0.66
CA TYR A 353 10.68 -0.29 -1.35
C TYR A 353 11.58 -1.16 -0.48
N SER A 354 11.76 -2.41 -0.88
CA SER A 354 12.60 -3.35 -0.15
C SER A 354 14.08 -2.99 -0.34
N PHE A 355 14.80 -2.82 0.78
CA PHE A 355 16.24 -2.62 0.76
C PHE A 355 16.95 -3.56 1.74
N LYS A 356 18.20 -3.90 1.44
CA LYS A 356 19.10 -4.63 2.33
C LYS A 356 20.01 -3.64 3.00
N SER A 357 20.31 -3.86 4.27
CA SER A 357 21.31 -3.11 5.02
C SER A 357 22.24 -4.09 5.72
N ASP A 358 23.53 -3.79 5.76
CA ASP A 358 24.52 -4.60 6.48
C ASP A 358 24.27 -4.63 8.00
N LEU A 359 23.36 -3.76 8.48
CA LEU A 359 22.99 -3.69 9.90
C LEU A 359 22.03 -4.80 10.36
N PHE A 360 21.47 -5.57 9.42
CA PHE A 360 20.42 -6.56 9.74
C PHE A 360 20.54 -7.82 8.90
N ASP A 361 20.75 -8.95 9.56
CA ASP A 361 20.44 -10.27 8.99
C ASP A 361 18.92 -10.45 8.96
N PHE A 362 18.31 -10.20 7.80
CA PHE A 362 16.87 -10.44 7.65
C PHE A 362 16.61 -11.85 7.13
N ASP A 363 15.81 -12.59 7.87
CA ASP A 363 15.04 -13.70 7.31
C ASP A 363 14.26 -13.21 6.09
N ASP A 364 14.11 -14.03 5.07
CA ASP A 364 13.39 -13.68 3.84
C ASP A 364 11.97 -13.15 4.09
N GLU A 365 11.34 -13.53 5.22
CA GLU A 365 10.02 -13.07 5.65
C GLU A 365 9.96 -11.54 5.91
N PHE A 366 11.04 -10.95 6.45
CA PHE A 366 11.08 -9.51 6.74
C PHE A 366 11.62 -8.66 5.58
N ARG A 367 12.01 -9.27 4.48
CA ARG A 367 12.60 -8.58 3.34
C ARG A 367 11.68 -7.49 2.78
N PHE A 368 10.38 -7.75 2.73
CA PHE A 368 9.38 -6.89 2.08
C PHE A 368 8.56 -6.06 3.07
N LYS A 369 8.90 -6.08 4.36
CA LYS A 369 8.21 -5.33 5.42
C LYS A 369 9.06 -4.19 5.94
N ARG A 370 8.41 -3.15 6.48
CA ARG A 370 9.10 -2.09 7.24
C ARG A 370 9.84 -2.71 8.43
N LYS A 371 11.01 -2.18 8.70
CA LYS A 371 11.97 -2.72 9.67
C LYS A 371 12.05 -1.89 10.94
N TYR A 372 11.69 -0.60 10.83
CA TYR A 372 11.90 0.41 11.87
C TYR A 372 10.59 0.88 12.51
N ASP A 373 9.52 0.09 12.46
CA ASP A 373 8.25 0.44 13.13
C ASP A 373 8.38 0.49 14.65
N SER A 374 9.30 -0.27 15.23
CA SER A 374 9.60 -0.28 16.66
C SER A 374 10.71 0.69 17.07
N ASP A 375 11.43 1.28 16.10
CA ASP A 375 12.53 2.22 16.32
C ASP A 375 12.39 3.41 15.36
N LEU A 376 11.48 4.32 15.67
CA LEU A 376 11.17 5.49 14.85
C LEU A 376 12.30 6.53 14.81
N GLU A 377 13.24 6.48 15.77
CA GLU A 377 14.39 7.37 15.83
C GLU A 377 15.54 6.90 14.93
N ASN A 378 15.49 5.68 14.44
CA ASN A 378 16.50 5.18 13.51
C ASN A 378 16.54 6.03 12.24
N GLU A 379 17.76 6.42 11.82
CA GLU A 379 17.94 7.24 10.61
C GLU A 379 17.29 6.59 9.38
N LEU A 380 17.42 5.26 9.22
CA LEU A 380 16.87 4.50 8.09
C LEU A 380 15.34 4.45 8.05
N ASN A 381 14.65 4.81 9.14
CA ASN A 381 13.20 4.98 9.13
C ASN A 381 12.73 6.02 8.08
N ALA A 382 13.61 6.97 7.68
CA ALA A 382 13.34 7.91 6.60
C ALA A 382 13.11 7.23 5.25
N LEU A 383 13.71 6.05 5.01
CA LEU A 383 13.54 5.25 3.79
C LEU A 383 12.23 4.43 3.77
N GLU A 384 11.50 4.42 4.88
CA GLU A 384 10.22 3.73 5.02
C GLU A 384 9.02 4.68 5.01
N LYS A 385 9.27 5.96 4.67
CA LYS A 385 8.25 7.03 4.67
C LYS A 385 7.95 7.50 3.26
N LEU A 386 6.67 7.56 2.91
CA LEU A 386 6.15 8.34 1.77
C LEU A 386 5.73 9.71 2.27
N THR A 387 6.16 10.76 1.63
CA THR A 387 5.81 12.13 2.00
C THR A 387 4.85 12.72 0.97
N TYR A 388 3.72 13.21 1.47
CA TYR A 388 2.76 13.95 0.67
C TYR A 388 2.86 15.43 1.03
N HIS A 389 3.30 16.25 0.07
CA HIS A 389 3.52 17.67 0.22
C HIS A 389 2.29 18.44 -0.25
N THR A 390 1.69 19.22 0.63
CA THR A 390 0.49 19.99 0.30
C THR A 390 0.49 21.34 1.00
N ARG A 391 -0.25 22.31 0.46
CA ARG A 391 -0.60 23.54 1.15
C ARG A 391 -1.35 23.20 2.45
N ASN A 392 -1.22 24.03 3.47
CA ASN A 392 -1.98 23.91 4.72
C ASN A 392 -3.45 24.33 4.52
N ASP A 393 -4.20 23.54 3.77
CA ASP A 393 -5.64 23.67 3.55
C ASP A 393 -6.36 22.70 4.49
N VAL A 394 -6.92 23.23 5.57
CA VAL A 394 -7.53 22.42 6.65
C VAL A 394 -8.66 21.54 6.14
N GLU A 395 -9.53 22.09 5.27
CA GLU A 395 -10.67 21.34 4.74
C GLU A 395 -10.21 20.21 3.79
N PHE A 396 -9.25 20.50 2.91
CA PHE A 396 -8.67 19.49 2.03
C PHE A 396 -7.99 18.38 2.82
N ILE A 397 -7.18 18.74 3.81
CA ILE A 397 -6.44 17.76 4.64
C ILE A 397 -7.41 16.87 5.41
N LYS A 398 -8.49 17.44 5.97
CA LYS A 398 -9.53 16.68 6.67
C LYS A 398 -10.19 15.65 5.73
N GLN A 399 -10.66 16.09 4.55
CA GLN A 399 -11.30 15.21 3.58
C GLN A 399 -10.33 14.17 3.01
N LEU A 400 -9.04 14.53 2.83
CA LEU A 400 -8.00 13.59 2.41
C LEU A 400 -7.78 12.49 3.46
N ASN A 401 -7.69 12.87 4.74
CA ASN A 401 -7.56 11.90 5.83
C ASN A 401 -8.78 10.96 5.90
N GLU A 402 -10.00 11.50 5.74
CA GLU A 402 -11.21 10.68 5.67
C GLU A 402 -11.17 9.70 4.49
N SER A 403 -10.68 10.14 3.32
CA SER A 403 -10.52 9.29 2.15
C SER A 403 -9.44 8.22 2.37
N MET A 404 -8.30 8.57 2.92
CA MET A 404 -7.23 7.62 3.25
C MET A 404 -7.66 6.59 4.29
N ASN A 405 -8.45 6.98 5.28
CA ASN A 405 -9.02 6.05 6.26
C ASN A 405 -9.99 5.05 5.61
N LYS A 406 -10.84 5.52 4.68
CA LYS A 406 -11.74 4.66 3.92
C LYS A 406 -11.00 3.64 3.06
N GLU A 407 -9.94 4.08 2.40
CA GLU A 407 -9.07 3.22 1.61
C GLU A 407 -8.19 2.28 2.48
N GLY A 408 -8.21 2.45 3.82
CA GLY A 408 -7.42 1.63 4.74
C GLY A 408 -5.93 1.98 4.80
N LEU A 409 -5.53 3.14 4.27
CA LEU A 409 -4.13 3.61 4.25
C LEU A 409 -3.68 4.17 5.61
N LEU A 410 -4.61 4.79 6.33
CA LEU A 410 -4.39 5.24 7.70
C LEU A 410 -5.05 4.23 8.63
N PHE A 411 -4.29 3.69 9.51
CA PHE A 411 -4.80 2.99 10.68
C PHE A 411 -4.33 3.79 11.90
N GLU A 412 -5.28 4.22 12.69
CA GLU A 412 -4.96 4.62 14.05
C GLU A 412 -4.47 3.35 14.74
N GLU A 413 -3.16 3.30 15.03
CA GLU A 413 -2.73 2.47 16.13
C GLU A 413 -3.58 2.98 17.28
N GLU A 414 -4.39 2.12 17.89
CA GLU A 414 -5.07 2.41 19.15
C GLU A 414 -3.99 2.71 20.17
N LYS A 415 -3.45 3.92 20.13
CA LYS A 415 -2.59 4.45 21.18
C LYS A 415 -3.53 4.84 22.31
N THR A 416 -3.82 3.87 23.14
CA THR A 416 -4.40 4.17 24.44
C THR A 416 -3.34 4.95 25.19
N ARG A 417 -3.49 6.27 25.26
CA ARG A 417 -2.64 7.10 26.11
C ARG A 417 -3.04 6.76 27.56
N ILE A 418 -2.22 5.91 28.17
CA ILE A 418 -2.35 5.63 29.60
C ILE A 418 -1.49 6.66 30.31
N ASP A 419 -2.10 7.71 30.86
CA ASP A 419 -1.41 8.61 31.76
C ASP A 419 -1.25 7.91 33.13
N LEU A 420 -0.08 7.34 33.34
CA LEU A 420 0.26 6.72 34.64
C LEU A 420 0.54 7.84 35.64
N ILE A 421 -0.43 8.10 36.52
CA ILE A 421 -0.24 9.00 37.66
C ILE A 421 0.60 8.26 38.69
N VAL A 422 1.84 8.69 38.85
CA VAL A 422 2.74 8.11 39.86
C VAL A 422 2.25 8.49 41.26
N ASN A 423 1.93 7.49 42.07
CA ASN A 423 1.51 7.70 43.46
C ASN A 423 2.60 8.46 44.24
N GLU A 424 2.21 9.37 45.13
CA GLU A 424 3.12 10.20 45.93
C GLU A 424 4.22 9.38 46.63
N LYS A 425 3.86 8.21 47.17
CA LYS A 425 4.83 7.29 47.81
C LYS A 425 5.89 6.77 46.83
N ILE A 426 5.52 6.58 45.58
CA ILE A 426 6.46 6.13 44.54
C ILE A 426 7.32 7.32 44.06
N LYS A 427 6.80 8.54 44.05
CA LYS A 427 7.60 9.73 43.73
C LYS A 427 8.77 9.92 44.69
N GLU A 428 8.59 9.65 45.98
CA GLU A 428 9.68 9.69 46.96
C GLU A 428 10.74 8.60 46.72
N ILE A 429 10.30 7.39 46.37
CA ILE A 429 11.20 6.30 46.01
C ILE A 429 12.01 6.61 44.78
N ILE A 430 11.37 7.23 43.75
CA ILE A 430 12.02 7.65 42.48
C ILE A 430 13.06 8.74 42.73
N LYS A 431 12.80 9.69 43.63
CA LYS A 431 13.76 10.76 43.97
C LYS A 431 15.03 10.24 44.60
N ASN A 432 14.96 9.13 45.33
CA ASN A 432 16.07 8.63 46.13
C ASN A 432 16.78 7.41 45.52
N ASN A 433 16.25 6.82 44.43
CA ASN A 433 16.80 5.65 43.79
C ASN A 433 16.95 5.81 42.29
N LYS A 434 17.97 5.20 41.71
CA LYS A 434 18.13 5.10 40.25
C LYS A 434 17.14 4.07 39.72
N ILE A 435 16.28 4.49 38.78
CA ILE A 435 15.39 3.59 38.07
C ILE A 435 16.12 3.07 36.83
N TYR A 436 16.19 1.76 36.70
CA TYR A 436 16.73 1.12 35.51
C TYR A 436 15.59 0.65 34.62
N TYR A 437 15.66 1.03 33.36
CA TYR A 437 14.76 0.54 32.33
C TYR A 437 15.37 -0.69 31.67
N ALA A 438 14.67 -1.81 31.67
CA ALA A 438 15.07 -3.02 30.97
C ALA A 438 14.15 -3.27 29.78
N ASN A 439 14.70 -3.24 28.57
CA ASN A 439 13.99 -3.70 27.38
C ASN A 439 13.95 -5.22 27.39
N ASN A 440 12.78 -5.79 27.56
CA ASN A 440 12.60 -7.22 27.35
C ASN A 440 12.69 -7.51 25.84
N LYS A 441 13.66 -8.32 25.43
CA LYS A 441 13.73 -8.82 24.05
C LYS A 441 12.47 -9.62 23.74
N ARG A 442 11.77 -9.28 22.66
CA ARG A 442 10.70 -10.13 22.13
C ARG A 442 11.31 -11.48 21.73
N ILE A 443 10.88 -12.55 22.36
CA ILE A 443 11.27 -13.91 22.00
C ILE A 443 10.33 -14.34 20.84
N LYS A 444 10.91 -14.80 19.72
CA LYS A 444 10.09 -15.34 18.61
C LYS A 444 9.29 -16.55 19.09
N LYS A 445 8.06 -16.68 18.64
CA LYS A 445 7.13 -17.78 19.03
C LYS A 445 7.75 -19.18 18.84
N ARG A 446 8.62 -19.38 17.83
CA ARG A 446 9.39 -20.60 17.59
C ARG A 446 10.47 -20.90 18.64
N ASP A 447 10.94 -19.87 19.35
CA ASP A 447 11.99 -20.02 20.37
C ASP A 447 11.35 -20.37 21.74
N LEU A 448 10.03 -20.33 21.82
CA LEU A 448 9.23 -20.76 22.99
C LEU A 448 9.01 -22.27 23.05
N LYS A 449 9.76 -23.09 22.30
CA LYS A 449 9.64 -24.55 22.30
C LYS A 449 9.72 -25.20 23.67
N ASN A 450 10.25 -24.50 24.68
CA ASN A 450 10.34 -24.96 26.06
C ASN A 450 9.18 -24.50 26.96
N PHE A 451 8.17 -23.80 26.42
CA PHE A 451 7.00 -23.34 27.18
C PHE A 451 5.72 -24.12 26.84
N TYR A 452 5.84 -25.38 26.49
CA TYR A 452 4.66 -26.24 26.47
C TYR A 452 4.24 -26.53 27.92
N ILE A 453 3.26 -25.76 28.37
CA ILE A 453 2.51 -26.16 29.58
C ILE A 453 1.81 -27.46 29.21
N THR A 454 2.14 -28.56 29.89
CA THR A 454 1.43 -29.81 29.69
C THR A 454 -0.04 -29.62 30.08
N ARG A 455 -0.94 -30.39 29.45
CA ARG A 455 -2.38 -30.36 29.78
C ARG A 455 -2.62 -30.48 31.30
N ILE A 456 -1.83 -31.28 31.99
CA ILE A 456 -1.91 -31.50 33.46
C ILE A 456 -1.52 -30.23 34.23
N GLU A 457 -0.45 -29.53 33.83
CA GLU A 457 -0.01 -28.28 34.47
C GLU A 457 -1.01 -27.16 34.23
N MET A 458 -1.64 -27.12 33.02
CA MET A 458 -2.68 -26.16 32.67
C MET A 458 -3.94 -26.38 33.50
N GLU A 459 -4.38 -27.64 33.63
CA GLU A 459 -5.53 -28.02 34.48
C GLU A 459 -5.29 -27.70 35.98
N GLN A 460 -4.05 -27.85 36.46
CA GLN A 460 -3.69 -27.48 37.83
C GLN A 460 -3.69 -25.97 38.07
N LYS A 461 -3.23 -25.19 37.09
CA LYS A 461 -3.24 -23.70 37.16
C LYS A 461 -4.65 -23.13 37.05
N ILE A 462 -5.52 -23.75 36.25
CA ILE A 462 -6.91 -23.32 36.06
C ILE A 462 -7.80 -23.66 37.27
N LYS A 463 -7.54 -24.74 37.98
CA LYS A 463 -8.34 -25.15 39.16
C LYS A 463 -8.38 -24.11 40.27
N GLY A 464 -7.49 -23.16 40.32
CA GLY A 464 -7.45 -22.05 41.28
C GLY A 464 -7.99 -20.71 40.80
N LEU A 465 -8.32 -20.57 39.50
CA LEU A 465 -8.78 -19.32 38.93
C LEU A 465 -10.30 -19.15 39.11
N GLN A 466 -10.68 -18.12 39.85
CA GLN A 466 -12.06 -17.70 40.02
C GLN A 466 -12.33 -16.47 39.14
N ILE A 467 -13.25 -16.60 38.20
CA ILE A 467 -13.67 -15.48 37.36
C ILE A 467 -14.96 -14.90 37.90
N PRO A 468 -15.03 -13.60 38.23
CA PRO A 468 -16.28 -12.96 38.60
C PRO A 468 -17.26 -13.02 37.42
N TYR A 469 -18.47 -13.48 37.68
CA TYR A 469 -19.54 -13.52 36.67
C TYR A 469 -20.36 -12.24 36.76
N PHE A 470 -20.43 -11.52 35.65
CA PHE A 470 -21.29 -10.33 35.52
C PHE A 470 -22.59 -10.75 34.83
N SER A 471 -23.70 -10.75 35.52
CA SER A 471 -25.00 -10.90 34.86
C SER A 471 -25.59 -9.51 34.62
N ASN A 472 -25.61 -9.07 33.35
CA ASN A 472 -26.41 -7.93 32.95
C ASN A 472 -27.85 -8.38 32.78
N SER A 473 -28.70 -8.19 33.81
CA SER A 473 -30.13 -8.17 33.60
C SER A 473 -30.52 -6.77 33.10
N ILE A 474 -30.69 -6.62 31.81
CA ILE A 474 -31.33 -5.45 31.25
C ILE A 474 -32.79 -5.46 31.65
N LYS A 475 -33.18 -4.66 32.63
CA LYS A 475 -34.57 -4.27 32.82
C LYS A 475 -34.80 -2.98 32.06
N GLU A 476 -35.58 -3.09 30.99
CA GLU A 476 -36.21 -1.91 30.36
C GLU A 476 -37.11 -1.23 31.38
N SER A 477 -36.74 -0.03 31.82
CA SER A 477 -37.67 0.99 32.32
C SER A 477 -37.00 2.35 32.15
N GLU A 478 -37.69 3.18 31.41
CA GLU A 478 -37.44 4.64 31.32
C GLU A 478 -37.45 5.26 32.72
N GLU A 479 -36.49 6.07 33.02
CA GLU A 479 -36.43 7.32 33.79
C GLU A 479 -35.21 7.45 34.68
N LYS A 480 -34.52 8.61 34.48
CA LYS A 480 -33.58 9.29 35.36
C LYS A 480 -32.18 8.70 35.57
N PHE A 481 -31.22 9.41 35.00
CA PHE A 481 -29.83 9.40 35.42
C PHE A 481 -29.74 9.86 36.91
N GLU A 482 -29.63 8.94 37.81
CA GLU A 482 -29.03 9.12 39.12
C GLU A 482 -27.81 8.20 39.22
N GLU A 483 -26.74 8.72 39.86
CA GLU A 483 -25.47 8.03 40.06
C GLU A 483 -25.67 6.57 40.49
N ILE A 484 -25.29 5.66 39.59
CA ILE A 484 -25.26 4.23 39.93
C ILE A 484 -24.03 3.99 40.80
N LYS A 485 -24.25 3.88 42.10
CA LYS A 485 -23.32 3.16 42.95
C LYS A 485 -23.42 1.69 42.57
N GLU A 486 -22.43 1.18 41.85
CA GLU A 486 -22.30 -0.23 41.53
C GLU A 486 -22.09 -1.02 42.86
N GLU A 487 -23.15 -1.60 43.40
CA GLU A 487 -23.05 -2.71 44.34
C GLU A 487 -22.71 -3.97 43.53
N TYR A 488 -21.47 -4.38 43.61
CA TYR A 488 -21.01 -5.65 43.03
C TYR A 488 -21.52 -6.81 43.85
N ASP A 489 -22.55 -7.48 43.37
CA ASP A 489 -22.99 -8.74 43.94
C ASP A 489 -22.08 -9.88 43.45
N LEU A 490 -21.14 -10.27 44.29
CA LEU A 490 -20.24 -11.40 44.06
C LEU A 490 -21.00 -12.70 44.18
N GLN A 491 -21.77 -13.06 43.16
CA GLN A 491 -22.30 -14.43 43.07
C GLN A 491 -21.14 -15.42 42.89
N LYS A 492 -21.28 -16.59 43.54
CA LYS A 492 -20.25 -17.64 43.61
C LYS A 492 -19.57 -17.87 42.26
N PRO A 493 -18.23 -17.79 42.19
CA PRO A 493 -17.50 -17.97 40.95
C PRO A 493 -17.77 -19.33 40.34
N SER A 494 -18.17 -19.38 39.10
CA SER A 494 -18.26 -20.64 38.38
C SER A 494 -16.86 -21.14 38.05
N ALA A 495 -16.60 -22.41 38.36
CA ALA A 495 -15.33 -23.02 38.05
C ALA A 495 -15.19 -23.11 36.50
N LEU A 496 -14.01 -22.72 35.96
CA LEU A 496 -13.65 -22.83 34.54
C LEU A 496 -13.77 -24.27 33.97
N ASN A 497 -14.08 -25.25 34.82
CA ASN A 497 -14.20 -26.67 34.48
C ASN A 497 -15.32 -26.99 33.46
N HIS A 498 -16.24 -26.04 33.21
CA HIS A 498 -17.35 -26.21 32.26
C HIS A 498 -17.09 -25.60 30.87
N ILE A 499 -15.92 -24.95 30.66
CA ILE A 499 -15.57 -24.41 29.37
C ILE A 499 -14.82 -25.47 28.58
N ASP A 500 -15.33 -25.81 27.39
CA ASP A 500 -14.69 -26.78 26.50
C ASP A 500 -13.26 -26.33 26.15
N ASN A 501 -12.32 -27.24 26.24
CA ASN A 501 -10.89 -27.01 25.99
C ASN A 501 -10.61 -26.34 24.64
N ILE A 502 -11.50 -26.48 23.65
CA ILE A 502 -11.37 -25.88 22.34
C ILE A 502 -11.41 -24.34 22.38
N TYR A 503 -12.14 -23.76 23.33
CA TYR A 503 -12.21 -22.30 23.51
C TYR A 503 -10.94 -21.76 24.16
N PHE A 504 -10.32 -22.53 25.07
CA PHE A 504 -9.01 -22.17 25.63
C PHE A 504 -7.91 -22.20 24.55
N LEU A 505 -7.91 -23.23 23.69
CA LEU A 505 -6.96 -23.31 22.57
C LEU A 505 -7.15 -22.18 21.58
N LYS A 506 -8.40 -21.78 21.29
CA LYS A 506 -8.67 -20.61 20.44
C LYS A 506 -8.22 -19.33 21.10
N ALA A 507 -8.48 -19.12 22.39
CA ALA A 507 -8.03 -17.93 23.11
C ALA A 507 -6.50 -17.86 23.18
N MET A 508 -5.81 -18.97 23.41
CA MET A 508 -4.34 -19.02 23.38
C MET A 508 -3.77 -18.72 21.99
N ASN A 509 -4.43 -19.15 20.91
CA ASN A 509 -4.01 -18.83 19.55
C ASN A 509 -4.24 -17.35 19.18
N ILE A 510 -5.20 -16.68 19.81
CA ILE A 510 -5.48 -15.25 19.61
C ILE A 510 -4.54 -14.38 20.44
N LEU A 511 -4.22 -14.82 21.67
CA LEU A 511 -3.38 -14.06 22.59
C LEU A 511 -1.86 -14.29 22.39
N GLY A 512 -1.49 -15.20 21.51
CA GLY A 512 -0.11 -15.45 21.13
C GLY A 512 0.54 -16.50 21.94
#